data_c2d2da624ae2c1f6f00fe6354fb6d5f0
#
_entry.id   c2d2da624ae2c1f6f00fe6354fb6d5f0
#
_cell.length_a   1.000
_cell.length_b   1.000
_cell.length_c   1.000
_cell.angle_alpha   90.00
_cell.angle_beta   90.00
_cell.angle_gamma   90.00
#
_symmetry.space_group_name_H-M   'P 1'
#
loop_
_entity.id
_entity.type
_entity.pdbx_description
1 polymer ?
#
loop_
_entity_poly.entity_id
_entity_poly.type
_entity_poly.pdbx_seq_one_letter_code
_entity_poly.pdbx_strand_id
1 'polypeptide(L)'
;MSAAAKATMRRGACPALSAPMQTGDGLLVRLNLAEGGMTPGELATLCDLATRHGNGIVEVTARGSFQIRGLTPASAPLLEAEVAALGLSLREGVPVETSPLAGLDPAEVADPLPLVRAIRAAIADAGLSGRLGPKVSVVVDARGAVDLSDILADVRLTAARQDEGVSWHLAIGGNARTARPLAVLDEHDAVAAVVTVLEAIAARGMSARARDLAPAEMKASFSPSTPRSFAPPSVLPDISPTGGEIGLLLTSLSSCEVDEWRQPLRQQISPLVGEMSGRTEGGNVERRTLTELNALQLTDGRFAASVGLPFGSTHAGELATFLDAIETNEICLAPQRSLILICGTENAVRAASETARRAGLILYPADPRRTIAACPGAPACASGRIATRALARRLAERGDLPGSVHVSGCAKGCAHPSPARLVLVGTDAGVALVRDGRAGDSPEMIFPDADXXXXXXXXXXEPAE
;
A
#
# COMPACT_ATOMS: atom_id res chain seq x y z
N MET A 1 -35.13 16.92 9.40
CA MET A 1 -33.85 16.14 9.25
C MET A 1 -33.05 16.40 10.51
N SER A 2 -32.80 15.33 11.27
CA SER A 2 -32.10 15.39 12.58
C SER A 2 -30.65 15.80 12.43
N ALA A 3 -30.09 16.45 13.46
CA ALA A 3 -28.68 16.84 13.55
C ALA A 3 -27.71 15.64 13.40
N ALA A 4 -28.17 14.43 13.74
CA ALA A 4 -27.39 13.20 13.57
C ALA A 4 -27.14 12.88 12.08
N ALA A 5 -28.05 13.23 11.17
CA ALA A 5 -27.87 13.00 9.75
C ALA A 5 -26.81 13.91 9.10
N LYS A 6 -26.50 15.07 9.72
CA LYS A 6 -25.47 16.00 9.22
C LYS A 6 -24.04 15.61 9.63
N ALA A 7 -23.90 14.79 10.68
CA ALA A 7 -22.59 14.38 11.19
C ALA A 7 -21.88 13.38 10.26
N THR A 8 -22.63 12.64 9.45
CA THR A 8 -22.12 11.58 8.56
C THR A 8 -21.50 12.11 7.25
N MET A 9 -21.62 13.41 6.97
CA MET A 9 -21.14 14.00 5.72
C MET A 9 -19.81 14.75 5.84
N ARG A 10 -19.00 14.48 6.88
CA ARG A 10 -17.70 15.14 7.02
C ARG A 10 -16.72 14.64 5.95
N ARG A 11 -16.28 15.54 5.08
CA ARG A 11 -15.22 15.28 4.12
C ARG A 11 -13.95 14.84 4.88
N GLY A 12 -13.40 13.69 4.51
CA GLY A 12 -12.15 13.19 5.09
C GLY A 12 -12.31 12.03 6.08
N ALA A 13 -13.52 11.68 6.47
CA ALA A 13 -13.76 10.47 7.26
C ALA A 13 -13.48 9.22 6.43
N CYS A 14 -12.94 8.18 7.05
CA CYS A 14 -12.86 6.86 6.42
C CYS A 14 -14.19 6.14 6.62
N PRO A 15 -14.78 5.58 5.57
CA PRO A 15 -16.04 4.83 5.74
C PRO A 15 -15.80 3.61 6.62
N ALA A 16 -16.70 3.37 7.55
CA ALA A 16 -16.69 2.21 8.44
C ALA A 16 -18.10 1.60 8.42
N LEU A 17 -18.24 0.44 9.00
CA LEU A 17 -19.53 -0.23 9.11
C LEU A 17 -20.54 0.66 9.85
N SER A 18 -20.12 1.21 10.99
CA SER A 18 -20.93 2.12 11.82
C SER A 18 -21.01 3.55 11.30
N ALA A 19 -20.22 3.90 10.28
CA ALA A 19 -20.15 5.26 9.73
C ALA A 19 -20.06 5.21 8.20
N PRO A 20 -21.16 4.81 7.52
CA PRO A 20 -21.17 4.73 6.06
C PRO A 20 -20.94 6.08 5.41
N MET A 21 -20.24 6.09 4.26
CA MET A 21 -19.94 7.31 3.51
C MET A 21 -20.84 7.44 2.28
N GLN A 22 -21.39 8.61 2.06
CA GLN A 22 -22.22 8.89 0.87
C GLN A 22 -21.37 8.91 -0.40
N THR A 23 -21.80 8.16 -1.40
CA THR A 23 -21.18 8.13 -2.74
C THR A 23 -22.26 8.37 -3.81
N GLY A 24 -21.88 8.35 -5.07
CA GLY A 24 -22.81 8.60 -6.18
C GLY A 24 -23.85 7.49 -6.38
N ASP A 25 -23.50 6.28 -5.96
CA ASP A 25 -24.35 5.09 -6.12
C ASP A 25 -25.01 4.63 -4.80
N GLY A 26 -24.98 5.47 -3.76
CA GLY A 26 -25.54 5.15 -2.45
C GLY A 26 -24.50 5.28 -1.34
N LEU A 27 -24.74 4.61 -0.22
CA LEU A 27 -23.77 4.58 0.88
C LEU A 27 -22.73 3.48 0.65
N LEU A 28 -21.53 3.73 1.15
CA LEU A 28 -20.38 2.80 1.09
C LEU A 28 -19.89 2.50 2.50
N VAL A 29 -19.63 1.24 2.78
CA VAL A 29 -18.94 0.82 4.02
C VAL A 29 -17.65 0.12 3.67
N ARG A 30 -16.71 0.14 4.62
CA ARG A 30 -15.41 -0.49 4.49
C ARG A 30 -15.14 -1.38 5.70
N LEU A 31 -14.68 -2.61 5.41
CA LEU A 31 -14.29 -3.59 6.42
C LEU A 31 -12.79 -3.83 6.32
N ASN A 32 -12.14 -3.87 7.47
CA ASN A 32 -10.72 -4.18 7.58
C ASN A 32 -10.58 -5.24 8.68
N LEU A 33 -9.98 -6.37 8.35
CA LEU A 33 -9.69 -7.39 9.34
C LEU A 33 -8.57 -6.91 10.28
N ALA A 34 -8.64 -7.29 11.52
CA ALA A 34 -7.60 -6.98 12.50
C ALA A 34 -6.33 -7.79 12.22
N GLU A 35 -6.50 -9.09 11.98
CA GLU A 35 -5.41 -10.02 11.64
C GLU A 35 -5.98 -11.17 10.81
N GLY A 36 -5.10 -11.83 10.05
CA GLY A 36 -5.43 -13.04 9.31
C GLY A 36 -6.40 -12.84 8.16
N GLY A 37 -7.06 -13.90 7.80
CA GLY A 37 -8.03 -13.94 6.71
C GLY A 37 -9.42 -14.38 7.15
N MET A 38 -10.25 -14.65 6.18
CA MET A 38 -11.62 -15.16 6.33
C MET A 38 -11.69 -16.55 5.72
N THR A 39 -12.63 -17.34 6.18
CA THR A 39 -13.02 -18.57 5.46
C THR A 39 -13.70 -18.17 4.13
N PRO A 40 -13.68 -19.07 3.14
CA PRO A 40 -14.46 -18.83 1.90
C PRO A 40 -15.94 -18.57 2.17
N GLY A 41 -16.52 -19.26 3.15
CA GLY A 41 -17.94 -19.09 3.54
C GLY A 41 -18.23 -17.71 4.12
N GLU A 42 -17.32 -17.16 4.92
CA GLU A 42 -17.48 -15.79 5.45
C GLU A 42 -17.44 -14.76 4.31
N LEU A 43 -16.47 -14.90 3.39
CA LEU A 43 -16.38 -13.98 2.26
C LEU A 43 -17.58 -14.13 1.31
N ALA A 44 -18.04 -15.37 1.06
CA ALA A 44 -19.26 -15.61 0.27
C ALA A 44 -20.50 -14.98 0.95
N THR A 45 -20.58 -15.04 2.28
CA THR A 45 -21.65 -14.38 3.03
C THR A 45 -21.57 -12.85 2.85
N LEU A 46 -20.38 -12.25 2.91
CA LEU A 46 -20.22 -10.81 2.63
C LEU A 46 -20.68 -10.46 1.21
N CYS A 47 -20.45 -11.33 0.24
CA CYS A 47 -20.93 -11.15 -1.14
C CYS A 47 -22.47 -11.20 -1.21
N ASP A 48 -23.08 -12.15 -0.51
CA ASP A 48 -24.55 -12.24 -0.41
C ASP A 48 -25.13 -10.97 0.24
N LEU A 49 -24.51 -10.51 1.34
CA LEU A 49 -24.93 -9.27 2.02
C LEU A 49 -24.80 -8.05 1.10
N ALA A 50 -23.74 -7.98 0.28
CA ALA A 50 -23.55 -6.91 -0.70
C ALA A 50 -24.66 -6.91 -1.76
N THR A 51 -25.12 -8.09 -2.14
CA THR A 51 -26.22 -8.26 -3.10
C THR A 51 -27.58 -7.88 -2.50
N ARG A 52 -27.83 -8.32 -1.25
CA ARG A 52 -29.13 -8.08 -0.58
C ARG A 52 -29.29 -6.64 -0.10
N HIS A 53 -28.24 -6.02 0.40
CA HIS A 53 -28.33 -4.69 1.04
C HIS A 53 -27.73 -3.56 0.21
N GLY A 54 -26.84 -3.88 -0.73
CA GLY A 54 -26.17 -2.92 -1.60
C GLY A 54 -26.59 -3.04 -3.05
N ASN A 55 -25.67 -2.65 -3.94
CA ASN A 55 -25.91 -2.76 -5.40
C ASN A 55 -25.21 -3.98 -6.01
N GLY A 56 -24.70 -4.90 -5.21
CA GLY A 56 -24.01 -6.10 -5.66
C GLY A 56 -22.58 -5.87 -6.12
N ILE A 57 -22.03 -4.68 -5.92
CA ILE A 57 -20.62 -4.38 -6.24
C ILE A 57 -19.79 -4.46 -4.95
N VAL A 58 -18.73 -5.25 -5.01
CA VAL A 58 -17.72 -5.34 -3.93
C VAL A 58 -16.37 -4.90 -4.46
N GLU A 59 -15.55 -4.36 -3.58
CA GLU A 59 -14.23 -3.86 -3.94
C GLU A 59 -13.18 -4.27 -2.91
N VAL A 60 -11.95 -4.51 -3.39
CA VAL A 60 -10.76 -4.59 -2.55
C VAL A 60 -9.89 -3.38 -2.91
N THR A 61 -9.58 -2.57 -1.91
CA THR A 61 -8.84 -1.32 -2.13
C THR A 61 -7.35 -1.59 -2.33
N ALA A 62 -6.62 -0.55 -2.74
CA ALA A 62 -5.15 -0.63 -2.88
C ALA A 62 -4.44 -0.96 -1.55
N ARG A 63 -5.12 -0.75 -0.40
CA ARG A 63 -4.57 -1.06 0.93
C ARG A 63 -5.11 -2.40 1.49
N GLY A 64 -5.94 -3.12 0.72
CA GLY A 64 -6.48 -4.40 1.18
C GLY A 64 -7.71 -4.30 2.09
N SER A 65 -8.54 -3.26 1.93
CA SER A 65 -9.82 -3.17 2.63
C SER A 65 -10.94 -3.69 1.74
N PHE A 66 -11.91 -4.37 2.31
CA PHE A 66 -13.12 -4.81 1.60
C PHE A 66 -14.18 -3.71 1.66
N GLN A 67 -14.81 -3.40 0.55
CA GLN A 67 -15.87 -2.37 0.46
C GLN A 67 -17.14 -2.94 -0.11
N ILE A 68 -18.28 -2.53 0.46
CA ILE A 68 -19.62 -2.82 -0.05
C ILE A 68 -20.28 -1.49 -0.43
N ARG A 69 -20.86 -1.44 -1.61
CA ARG A 69 -21.38 -0.22 -2.22
C ARG A 69 -22.89 -0.27 -2.42
N GLY A 70 -23.46 0.91 -2.67
CA GLY A 70 -24.86 1.03 -3.06
C GLY A 70 -25.87 0.80 -1.95
N LEU A 71 -25.44 0.97 -0.69
CA LEU A 71 -26.34 0.83 0.45
C LEU A 71 -27.27 2.05 0.55
N THR A 72 -28.41 1.85 1.19
CA THR A 72 -29.34 2.92 1.53
C THR A 72 -29.26 3.23 3.03
N PRO A 73 -29.79 4.37 3.48
CA PRO A 73 -29.89 4.63 4.92
C PRO A 73 -30.68 3.56 5.69
N ALA A 74 -31.58 2.87 5.02
CA ALA A 74 -32.36 1.77 5.63
C ALA A 74 -31.58 0.46 5.65
N SER A 75 -30.84 0.14 4.59
CA SER A 75 -30.12 -1.15 4.49
C SER A 75 -28.78 -1.17 5.23
N ALA A 76 -28.14 -0.02 5.44
CA ALA A 76 -26.82 0.02 6.09
C ALA A 76 -26.83 -0.53 7.52
N PRO A 77 -27.80 -0.18 8.39
CA PRO A 77 -27.86 -0.80 9.73
C PRO A 77 -28.13 -2.30 9.70
N LEU A 78 -28.90 -2.79 8.71
CA LEU A 78 -29.16 -4.22 8.56
C LEU A 78 -27.87 -4.94 8.17
N LEU A 79 -27.11 -4.39 7.23
CA LEU A 79 -25.81 -4.92 6.87
C LEU A 79 -24.86 -4.96 8.10
N GLU A 80 -24.82 -3.87 8.86
CA GLU A 80 -23.97 -3.77 10.06
C GLU A 80 -24.29 -4.91 11.05
N ALA A 81 -25.56 -5.14 11.33
CA ALA A 81 -26.01 -6.19 12.25
C ALA A 81 -25.65 -7.60 11.75
N GLU A 82 -25.83 -7.86 10.45
CA GLU A 82 -25.51 -9.18 9.87
C GLU A 82 -24.01 -9.42 9.78
N VAL A 83 -23.19 -8.39 9.48
CA VAL A 83 -21.73 -8.50 9.52
C VAL A 83 -21.24 -8.74 10.95
N ALA A 84 -21.83 -8.06 11.95
CA ALA A 84 -21.50 -8.30 13.36
C ALA A 84 -21.79 -9.75 13.76
N ALA A 85 -22.88 -10.33 13.25
CA ALA A 85 -23.24 -11.73 13.53
C ALA A 85 -22.25 -12.75 12.97
N LEU A 86 -21.43 -12.37 11.95
CA LEU A 86 -20.36 -13.24 11.45
C LEU A 86 -19.21 -13.40 12.45
N GLY A 87 -19.07 -12.49 13.42
CA GLY A 87 -18.02 -12.54 14.42
C GLY A 87 -16.62 -12.25 13.88
N LEU A 88 -16.51 -11.59 12.72
CA LEU A 88 -15.22 -11.22 12.15
C LEU A 88 -14.50 -10.23 13.06
N SER A 89 -13.20 -10.48 13.29
CA SER A 89 -12.35 -9.56 14.05
C SER A 89 -12.00 -8.36 13.18
N LEU A 90 -12.80 -7.29 13.29
CA LEU A 90 -12.60 -6.07 12.52
C LEU A 90 -11.70 -5.10 13.27
N ARG A 91 -10.81 -4.43 12.51
CA ARG A 91 -9.88 -3.45 13.05
C ARG A 91 -10.60 -2.14 13.37
N GLU A 92 -10.30 -1.59 14.53
CA GLU A 92 -10.81 -0.29 14.99
C GLU A 92 -9.64 0.66 15.29
N GLY A 93 -9.93 1.95 15.32
CA GLY A 93 -8.96 2.96 15.69
C GLY A 93 -7.93 3.26 14.62
N VAL A 94 -6.73 3.63 15.05
CA VAL A 94 -5.62 3.97 14.15
C VAL A 94 -5.15 2.71 13.39
N PRO A 95 -5.14 2.71 12.07
CA PRO A 95 -4.64 1.56 11.32
C PRO A 95 -3.17 1.28 11.61
N VAL A 96 -2.88 0.06 12.07
CA VAL A 96 -1.53 -0.50 12.15
C VAL A 96 -1.53 -1.68 11.19
N GLU A 97 -0.97 -1.47 10.02
CA GLU A 97 -1.05 -2.41 8.90
C GLU A 97 0.25 -3.21 8.76
N THR A 98 0.13 -4.48 8.44
CA THR A 98 1.25 -5.36 8.14
C THR A 98 0.83 -6.34 7.04
N SER A 99 1.71 -7.26 6.69
CA SER A 99 1.42 -8.29 5.69
C SER A 99 0.22 -9.13 6.14
N PRO A 100 -0.73 -9.44 5.24
CA PRO A 100 -1.77 -10.43 5.57
C PRO A 100 -1.22 -11.84 5.77
N LEU A 101 0.04 -12.12 5.40
CA LEU A 101 0.73 -13.38 5.69
C LEU A 101 1.70 -13.26 6.88
N ALA A 102 1.54 -12.22 7.71
CA ALA A 102 2.42 -11.97 8.85
C ALA A 102 2.57 -13.21 9.74
N GLY A 103 3.82 -13.58 10.05
CA GLY A 103 4.16 -14.76 10.85
C GLY A 103 4.09 -16.08 10.09
N LEU A 104 3.57 -16.09 8.86
CA LEU A 104 3.46 -17.30 8.02
C LEU A 104 4.42 -17.27 6.83
N ASP A 105 4.86 -16.10 6.42
CA ASP A 105 5.68 -15.91 5.22
C ASP A 105 7.15 -16.21 5.54
N PRO A 106 7.76 -17.25 4.94
CA PRO A 106 9.15 -17.59 5.23
C PRO A 106 10.17 -16.54 4.76
N ALA A 107 9.76 -15.58 3.93
CA ALA A 107 10.64 -14.50 3.47
C ALA A 107 10.73 -13.36 4.47
N GLU A 108 9.86 -13.30 5.48
CA GLU A 108 9.89 -12.23 6.49
C GLU A 108 11.21 -12.25 7.27
N VAL A 109 11.73 -11.07 7.54
CA VAL A 109 12.94 -10.89 8.36
C VAL A 109 12.65 -11.28 9.81
N ALA A 110 11.43 -11.01 10.27
CA ALA A 110 10.94 -11.38 11.61
C ALA A 110 9.40 -11.45 11.56
N ASP A 111 8.79 -12.18 12.47
CA ASP A 111 7.33 -12.14 12.63
C ASP A 111 6.92 -10.75 13.14
N PRO A 112 6.13 -9.98 12.38
CA PRO A 112 5.76 -8.64 12.82
C PRO A 112 4.58 -8.62 13.80
N LEU A 113 3.87 -9.71 14.00
CA LEU A 113 2.63 -9.73 14.78
C LEU A 113 2.81 -9.30 16.25
N PRO A 114 3.86 -9.76 16.97
CA PRO A 114 4.05 -9.29 18.35
C PRO A 114 4.20 -7.76 18.42
N LEU A 115 5.00 -7.19 17.49
CA LEU A 115 5.22 -5.74 17.44
C LEU A 115 3.93 -4.98 17.06
N VAL A 116 3.18 -5.49 16.09
CA VAL A 116 1.88 -4.89 15.66
C VAL A 116 0.91 -4.86 16.85
N ARG A 117 0.79 -5.99 17.58
CA ARG A 117 -0.10 -6.08 18.74
C ARG A 117 0.33 -5.12 19.87
N ALA A 118 1.62 -5.02 20.13
CA ALA A 118 2.16 -4.11 21.13
C ALA A 118 1.90 -2.64 20.75
N ILE A 119 2.09 -2.28 19.47
CA ILE A 119 1.80 -0.93 18.98
C ILE A 119 0.30 -0.61 19.13
N ARG A 120 -0.58 -1.54 18.73
CA ARG A 120 -2.04 -1.33 18.87
C ARG A 120 -2.43 -1.11 20.34
N ALA A 121 -1.90 -1.91 21.24
CA ALA A 121 -2.15 -1.78 22.68
C ALA A 121 -1.66 -0.41 23.18
N ALA A 122 -0.44 -0.01 22.83
CA ALA A 122 0.13 1.27 23.23
C ALA A 122 -0.68 2.47 22.71
N ILE A 123 -1.18 2.39 21.46
CA ILE A 123 -2.08 3.42 20.87
C ILE A 123 -3.37 3.53 21.69
N ALA A 124 -3.95 2.38 22.08
CA ALA A 124 -5.19 2.34 22.88
C ALA A 124 -4.95 2.91 24.27
N ASP A 125 -3.88 2.49 24.94
CA ASP A 125 -3.50 2.95 26.29
C ASP A 125 -3.26 4.46 26.33
N ALA A 126 -2.67 5.00 25.26
CA ALA A 126 -2.42 6.44 25.14
C ALA A 126 -3.65 7.24 24.67
N GLY A 127 -4.78 6.59 24.40
CA GLY A 127 -6.00 7.23 23.95
C GLY A 127 -5.86 7.99 22.64
N LEU A 128 -4.96 7.53 21.76
CA LEU A 128 -4.59 8.25 20.54
C LEU A 128 -5.66 8.20 19.44
N SER A 129 -6.52 7.17 19.43
CA SER A 129 -7.53 7.00 18.37
C SER A 129 -8.52 8.18 18.30
N GLY A 130 -8.83 8.81 19.44
CA GLY A 130 -9.72 9.98 19.49
C GLY A 130 -9.01 11.32 19.23
N ARG A 131 -7.68 11.32 19.16
CA ARG A 131 -6.86 12.53 19.07
C ARG A 131 -6.19 12.69 17.70
N LEU A 132 -6.22 11.64 16.88
CA LEU A 132 -5.59 11.61 15.56
C LEU A 132 -6.63 11.67 14.45
N GLY A 133 -6.26 12.26 13.34
CA GLY A 133 -7.11 12.30 12.16
C GLY A 133 -7.34 10.90 11.56
N PRO A 134 -8.48 10.68 10.91
CA PRO A 134 -8.90 9.33 10.47
C PRO A 134 -8.01 8.72 9.38
N LYS A 135 -7.09 9.49 8.81
CA LYS A 135 -6.17 9.00 7.78
C LYS A 135 -4.77 8.71 8.31
N VAL A 136 -4.51 9.00 9.59
CA VAL A 136 -3.21 8.68 10.21
C VAL A 136 -3.08 7.15 10.28
N SER A 137 -1.93 6.64 9.86
CA SER A 137 -1.71 5.19 9.79
C SER A 137 -0.25 4.82 10.06
N VAL A 138 -0.08 3.60 10.53
CA VAL A 138 1.23 2.97 10.79
C VAL A 138 1.35 1.76 9.86
N VAL A 139 2.53 1.53 9.30
CA VAL A 139 2.87 0.31 8.55
C VAL A 139 4.04 -0.37 9.25
N VAL A 140 3.92 -1.67 9.48
CA VAL A 140 4.99 -2.52 10.02
C VAL A 140 5.32 -3.53 8.91
N ASP A 141 6.45 -3.36 8.26
CA ASP A 141 6.88 -4.12 7.09
C ASP A 141 8.03 -5.05 7.46
N ALA A 142 7.72 -6.33 7.62
CA ALA A 142 8.73 -7.37 7.90
C ALA A 142 9.47 -7.83 6.64
N ARG A 143 9.19 -7.23 5.48
CA ARG A 143 9.84 -7.51 4.20
C ARG A 143 9.60 -8.93 3.69
N GLY A 144 8.37 -9.41 3.85
CA GLY A 144 7.93 -10.67 3.28
C GLY A 144 7.60 -10.58 1.78
N ALA A 145 7.01 -11.64 1.25
CA ALA A 145 6.64 -11.73 -0.18
C ALA A 145 5.47 -10.80 -0.55
N VAL A 146 4.66 -10.37 0.42
CA VAL A 146 3.60 -9.38 0.16
C VAL A 146 4.22 -7.99 0.18
N ASP A 147 4.14 -7.29 -0.96
CA ASP A 147 4.78 -5.98 -1.10
C ASP A 147 3.96 -4.86 -0.44
N LEU A 148 4.53 -4.26 0.60
CA LEU A 148 3.95 -3.11 1.31
C LEU A 148 4.64 -1.79 0.93
N SER A 149 5.58 -1.81 -0.02
CA SER A 149 6.44 -0.66 -0.31
C SER A 149 5.68 0.57 -0.79
N ASP A 150 4.60 0.41 -1.54
CA ASP A 150 3.82 1.53 -2.08
C ASP A 150 2.78 2.09 -1.11
N ILE A 151 2.54 1.44 0.02
CA ILE A 151 1.55 1.92 1.00
C ILE A 151 2.06 3.20 1.66
N LEU A 152 1.31 4.29 1.50
CA LEU A 152 1.60 5.56 2.18
C LEU A 152 1.22 5.45 3.65
N ALA A 153 2.11 5.86 4.55
CA ALA A 153 1.86 5.83 5.99
C ALA A 153 2.45 7.07 6.66
N ASP A 154 1.90 7.41 7.82
CA ASP A 154 2.48 8.45 8.67
C ASP A 154 3.70 7.93 9.40
N VAL A 155 3.64 6.67 9.85
CA VAL A 155 4.77 6.00 10.51
C VAL A 155 5.02 4.68 9.78
N ARG A 156 6.27 4.41 9.48
CA ARG A 156 6.70 3.15 8.86
C ARG A 156 7.84 2.54 9.65
N LEU A 157 7.67 1.28 10.04
CA LEU A 157 8.74 0.45 10.58
C LEU A 157 9.07 -0.60 9.52
N THR A 158 10.35 -0.73 9.18
CA THR A 158 10.82 -1.73 8.21
C THR A 158 11.89 -2.60 8.86
N ALA A 159 11.67 -3.91 8.86
CA ALA A 159 12.62 -4.85 9.46
C ALA A 159 13.92 -4.96 8.63
N ALA A 160 15.04 -5.10 9.32
CA ALA A 160 16.34 -5.36 8.72
C ALA A 160 17.13 -6.36 9.55
N ARG A 161 17.81 -7.30 8.90
CA ARG A 161 18.70 -8.22 9.59
C ARG A 161 19.96 -7.48 10.04
N GLN A 162 20.40 -7.79 11.25
CA GLN A 162 21.65 -7.35 11.82
C GLN A 162 22.45 -8.60 12.22
N ASP A 163 23.73 -8.44 12.48
CA ASP A 163 24.59 -9.54 12.93
C ASP A 163 24.08 -10.19 14.22
N GLU A 164 23.48 -9.39 15.10
CA GLU A 164 22.96 -9.85 16.41
C GLU A 164 21.44 -9.84 16.49
N GLY A 165 20.71 -10.00 15.36
CA GLY A 165 19.25 -10.07 15.41
C GLY A 165 18.55 -9.23 14.37
N VAL A 166 17.46 -8.60 14.77
CA VAL A 166 16.59 -7.80 13.89
C VAL A 166 16.51 -6.37 14.43
N SER A 167 16.67 -5.41 13.55
CA SER A 167 16.38 -3.99 13.84
C SER A 167 15.16 -3.53 13.05
N TRP A 168 14.55 -2.46 13.54
CA TRP A 168 13.39 -1.81 12.91
C TRP A 168 13.77 -0.39 12.51
N HIS A 169 13.74 -0.12 11.23
CA HIS A 169 14.02 1.22 10.68
C HIS A 169 12.75 2.05 10.72
N LEU A 170 12.75 3.08 11.54
CA LEU A 170 11.63 4.02 11.70
C LEU A 170 11.76 5.16 10.69
N ALA A 171 10.69 5.39 9.94
CA ALA A 171 10.58 6.51 9.00
C ALA A 171 9.19 7.12 9.05
N ILE A 172 9.04 8.37 8.60
CA ILE A 172 7.77 9.10 8.65
C ILE A 172 7.37 9.72 7.31
N GLY A 173 6.07 9.75 7.06
CA GLY A 173 5.43 10.55 6.04
C GLY A 173 5.76 10.15 4.61
N GLY A 174 5.33 8.98 4.18
CA GLY A 174 5.55 8.53 2.80
C GLY A 174 5.35 7.03 2.63
N ASN A 175 5.84 6.52 1.52
CA ASN A 175 5.95 5.09 1.24
C ASN A 175 7.41 4.65 1.45
N ALA A 176 7.77 3.42 1.09
CA ALA A 176 9.14 2.91 1.33
C ALA A 176 10.23 3.76 0.66
N ARG A 177 9.90 4.43 -0.46
CA ARG A 177 10.86 5.25 -1.22
C ARG A 177 10.91 6.71 -0.77
N THR A 178 9.84 7.22 -0.18
CA THR A 178 9.67 8.66 0.08
C THR A 178 9.59 9.02 1.56
N ALA A 179 9.42 8.04 2.43
CA ALA A 179 9.38 8.27 3.88
C ALA A 179 10.75 8.75 4.38
N ARG A 180 10.72 9.68 5.31
CA ARG A 180 11.92 10.33 5.84
C ARG A 180 12.44 9.53 7.05
N PRO A 181 13.68 9.00 7.01
CA PRO A 181 14.18 8.15 8.08
C PRO A 181 14.42 8.93 9.37
N LEU A 182 14.12 8.31 10.51
CA LEU A 182 14.29 8.90 11.84
C LEU A 182 15.33 8.14 12.69
N ALA A 183 15.18 6.80 12.81
CA ALA A 183 15.98 6.02 13.76
C ALA A 183 16.05 4.56 13.32
N VAL A 184 17.04 3.84 13.86
CA VAL A 184 17.12 2.38 13.81
C VAL A 184 16.99 1.89 15.25
N LEU A 185 16.07 1.00 15.50
CA LEU A 185 15.60 0.65 16.83
C LEU A 185 15.52 -0.87 17.01
N ASP A 186 15.64 -1.34 18.22
CA ASP A 186 15.22 -2.71 18.54
C ASP A 186 13.70 -2.75 18.70
N GLU A 187 13.14 -3.95 18.83
CA GLU A 187 11.68 -4.14 18.91
C GLU A 187 11.07 -3.46 20.14
N HIS A 188 11.79 -3.48 21.27
CA HIS A 188 11.31 -2.87 22.51
C HIS A 188 11.15 -1.35 22.37
N ASP A 189 12.15 -0.69 21.79
CA ASP A 189 12.14 0.76 21.61
C ASP A 189 11.21 1.21 20.47
N ALA A 190 10.94 0.32 19.49
CA ALA A 190 10.09 0.64 18.34
C ALA A 190 8.67 1.02 18.75
N VAL A 191 8.09 0.35 19.75
CA VAL A 191 6.72 0.66 20.23
C VAL A 191 6.66 2.08 20.78
N ALA A 192 7.57 2.42 21.69
CA ALA A 192 7.63 3.77 22.31
C ALA A 192 7.87 4.85 21.25
N ALA A 193 8.72 4.55 20.27
CA ALA A 193 9.04 5.49 19.19
C ALA A 193 7.82 5.78 18.30
N VAL A 194 7.04 4.77 17.95
CA VAL A 194 5.79 4.94 17.19
C VAL A 194 4.82 5.83 17.97
N VAL A 195 4.62 5.56 19.26
CA VAL A 195 3.72 6.37 20.12
C VAL A 195 4.22 7.83 20.17
N THR A 196 5.53 8.04 20.32
CA THR A 196 6.13 9.38 20.34
C THR A 196 5.80 10.16 19.04
N VAL A 197 5.92 9.53 17.88
CA VAL A 197 5.57 10.18 16.60
C VAL A 197 4.07 10.49 16.55
N LEU A 198 3.23 9.53 16.95
CA LEU A 198 1.76 9.72 16.92
C LEU A 198 1.33 10.83 17.89
N GLU A 199 1.94 10.93 19.08
CA GLU A 199 1.70 12.01 20.03
C GLU A 199 2.09 13.37 19.42
N ALA A 200 3.22 13.45 18.71
CA ALA A 200 3.65 14.66 18.03
C ALA A 200 2.65 15.10 16.95
N ILE A 201 2.06 14.12 16.22
CA ILE A 201 0.99 14.41 15.25
C ILE A 201 -0.26 14.91 16.00
N ALA A 202 -0.68 14.21 17.05
CA ALA A 202 -1.88 14.53 17.83
C ALA A 202 -1.78 15.96 18.45
N ALA A 203 -0.60 16.34 18.91
CA ALA A 203 -0.36 17.68 19.48
C ALA A 203 -0.59 18.81 18.46
N ARG A 204 -0.52 18.51 17.16
CA ARG A 204 -0.77 19.48 16.08
C ARG A 204 -2.23 19.49 15.60
N GLY A 205 -3.05 18.62 16.16
CA GLY A 205 -4.51 18.59 15.92
C GLY A 205 -4.95 17.57 14.87
N MET A 206 -6.26 17.42 14.75
CA MET A 206 -6.92 16.35 13.95
C MET A 206 -6.63 16.40 12.45
N SER A 207 -6.17 17.52 11.91
CA SER A 207 -5.84 17.62 10.47
C SER A 207 -4.38 17.31 10.18
N ALA A 208 -3.54 17.22 11.22
CA ALA A 208 -2.10 17.04 11.08
C ALA A 208 -1.73 15.63 10.60
N ARG A 209 -0.60 15.57 9.93
CA ARG A 209 -0.02 14.33 9.40
C ARG A 209 1.50 14.33 9.68
N ALA A 210 2.13 13.18 9.57
CA ALA A 210 3.58 13.09 9.77
C ALA A 210 4.40 13.99 8.83
N ARG A 211 3.88 14.29 7.64
CA ARG A 211 4.55 15.22 6.72
C ARG A 211 4.70 16.65 7.31
N ASP A 212 3.88 16.99 8.30
CA ASP A 212 3.89 18.30 8.97
C ASP A 212 4.92 18.35 10.11
N LEU A 213 5.57 17.23 10.45
CA LEU A 213 6.61 17.14 11.46
C LEU A 213 7.99 17.44 10.83
N ALA A 214 8.85 18.12 11.57
CA ALA A 214 10.24 18.33 11.17
C ALA A 214 11.07 17.10 11.57
N PRO A 215 11.71 16.40 10.63
CA PRO A 215 12.51 15.21 10.98
C PRO A 215 13.61 15.46 11.99
N ALA A 216 14.26 16.66 11.95
CA ALA A 216 15.31 17.00 12.89
C ALA A 216 14.81 17.05 14.34
N GLU A 217 13.61 17.63 14.55
CA GLU A 217 12.97 17.67 15.87
C GLU A 217 12.65 16.28 16.37
N MET A 218 12.11 15.44 15.48
CA MET A 218 11.78 14.06 15.83
C MET A 218 13.02 13.23 16.15
N LYS A 219 14.11 13.38 15.36
CA LYS A 219 15.36 12.65 15.61
C LYS A 219 15.94 12.96 16.99
N ALA A 220 15.83 14.20 17.45
CA ALA A 220 16.30 14.59 18.78
C ALA A 220 15.58 13.82 19.90
N SER A 221 14.32 13.41 19.68
CA SER A 221 13.56 12.62 20.64
C SER A 221 14.03 11.15 20.74
N PHE A 222 14.81 10.68 19.78
CA PHE A 222 15.29 9.30 19.72
C PHE A 222 16.80 9.17 19.97
N SER A 223 17.48 10.29 20.27
CA SER A 223 18.90 10.24 20.61
C SER A 223 19.06 9.54 21.96
N PRO A 224 19.95 8.54 22.04
CA PRO A 224 20.13 7.82 23.30
C PRO A 224 20.64 8.76 24.39
N SER A 225 19.97 8.72 25.52
CA SER A 225 20.35 9.52 26.70
C SER A 225 21.61 9.00 27.41
N THR A 226 22.16 7.88 26.95
CA THR A 226 23.44 7.35 27.41
C THR A 226 24.16 6.66 26.23
N PRO A 227 25.41 7.00 25.98
CA PRO A 227 26.15 6.27 24.95
C PRO A 227 26.43 4.85 25.42
N ARG A 228 25.65 3.89 24.99
CA ARG A 228 26.14 2.53 24.96
C ARG A 228 27.16 2.50 23.84
N SER A 229 28.43 2.42 24.23
CA SER A 229 29.55 2.31 23.32
C SER A 229 29.48 0.99 22.56
N PHE A 230 28.67 0.98 21.53
CA PHE A 230 28.77 -0.04 20.50
C PHE A 230 29.30 0.61 19.22
N ALA A 231 30.56 1.06 19.32
CA ALA A 231 31.34 1.25 18.11
C ALA A 231 31.72 -0.16 17.63
N PRO A 232 31.30 -0.57 16.44
CA PRO A 232 31.78 -1.84 15.93
C PRO A 232 33.33 -1.77 15.81
N PRO A 233 34.03 -2.85 16.13
CA PRO A 233 35.48 -2.81 16.10
C PRO A 233 35.98 -2.54 14.67
N SER A 234 36.61 -1.42 14.51
CA SER A 234 37.32 -1.12 13.26
C SER A 234 38.62 -1.90 13.26
N VAL A 235 38.77 -2.80 12.32
CA VAL A 235 39.98 -3.60 12.16
C VAL A 235 41.11 -2.78 11.51
N LEU A 236 40.74 -1.61 10.96
CA LEU A 236 41.67 -0.69 10.34
C LEU A 236 41.54 0.69 11.02
N PRO A 237 42.65 1.30 11.43
CA PRO A 237 42.60 2.52 12.26
C PRO A 237 41.92 3.73 11.62
N ASP A 238 41.69 3.72 10.34
CA ASP A 238 41.20 4.91 9.62
C ASP A 238 39.92 4.72 8.83
N ILE A 239 39.16 3.61 9.07
CA ILE A 239 37.88 3.36 8.35
C ILE A 239 36.78 3.08 9.36
N SER A 240 35.79 3.97 9.41
CA SER A 240 34.62 3.81 10.26
C SER A 240 33.48 3.08 9.50
N PRO A 241 32.89 2.06 10.09
CA PRO A 241 31.77 1.37 9.45
C PRO A 241 30.43 2.12 9.57
N THR A 242 30.40 3.21 10.32
CA THR A 242 29.17 4.01 10.45
C THR A 242 29.29 5.29 9.63
N GLY A 243 28.57 5.34 8.53
CA GLY A 243 28.38 6.57 7.78
C GLY A 243 29.21 6.78 6.53
N GLY A 244 30.02 5.85 6.14
CA GLY A 244 30.80 5.93 4.89
C GLY A 244 31.75 7.14 4.82
N GLU A 245 33.02 6.91 4.91
CA GLU A 245 34.01 8.00 4.82
C GLU A 245 34.39 8.30 3.36
N ILE A 246 34.40 9.59 3.07
CA ILE A 246 34.96 10.10 1.81
C ILE A 246 36.42 10.35 2.07
N GLY A 247 37.28 9.42 1.63
CA GLY A 247 38.71 9.59 1.71
C GLY A 247 39.21 10.45 0.57
N LEU A 248 39.81 11.57 0.90
CA LEU A 248 40.61 12.35 -0.04
C LEU A 248 42.03 11.79 0.01
N LEU A 249 42.38 10.97 -0.99
CA LEU A 249 43.77 10.57 -1.17
C LEU A 249 44.53 11.72 -1.83
N LEU A 250 45.21 12.50 -1.00
CA LEU A 250 46.23 13.41 -1.47
C LEU A 250 47.50 12.60 -1.64
N THR A 251 47.75 12.10 -2.84
CA THR A 251 49.05 11.60 -3.21
C THR A 251 49.94 12.82 -3.48
N SER A 252 50.83 13.09 -2.57
CA SER A 252 51.94 14.04 -2.82
C SER A 252 52.91 13.41 -3.81
N LEU A 253 52.79 13.78 -5.05
CA LEU A 253 53.84 13.54 -6.03
C LEU A 253 54.63 14.83 -6.20
N SER A 254 55.93 14.75 -5.87
CA SER A 254 56.91 15.78 -6.14
C SER A 254 56.94 16.15 -7.62
N SER A 255 56.92 17.44 -7.81
CA SER A 255 57.35 18.19 -8.97
C SER A 255 57.44 17.52 -10.33
N CYS A 256 56.50 17.85 -11.22
CA CYS A 256 56.76 18.21 -12.61
C CYS A 256 55.52 18.93 -13.16
N GLU A 257 55.84 20.04 -13.79
CA GLU A 257 54.87 20.92 -14.43
C GLU A 257 54.03 20.20 -15.51
N VAL A 258 52.76 20.44 -15.58
CA VAL A 258 52.00 20.84 -16.76
C VAL A 258 50.51 21.03 -16.40
N ASP A 259 49.97 22.12 -16.88
CA ASP A 259 48.54 22.49 -16.87
C ASP A 259 47.63 21.38 -17.39
N GLU A 260 46.56 21.18 -16.76
CA GLU A 260 45.21 20.98 -17.24
C GLU A 260 44.31 20.22 -16.23
N TRP A 261 43.24 20.85 -15.93
CA TRP A 261 41.97 20.39 -15.33
C TRP A 261 41.85 18.90 -14.96
N ARG A 262 42.05 18.52 -13.71
CA ARG A 262 41.58 17.26 -13.17
C ARG A 262 40.61 17.52 -12.01
N GLN A 263 39.36 17.21 -12.23
CA GLN A 263 38.38 17.10 -11.14
C GLN A 263 38.77 15.91 -10.25
N PRO A 264 38.70 16.06 -8.92
CA PRO A 264 38.99 14.92 -8.04
C PRO A 264 37.88 13.85 -8.20
N LEU A 265 38.31 12.66 -8.54
CA LEU A 265 37.41 11.48 -8.56
C LEU A 265 36.99 11.17 -7.13
N ARG A 266 35.70 11.39 -6.84
CA ARG A 266 35.08 10.93 -5.61
C ARG A 266 34.86 9.43 -5.73
N GLN A 267 35.66 8.66 -5.09
CA GLN A 267 35.49 7.22 -5.00
C GLN A 267 34.71 6.90 -3.72
N GLN A 268 33.51 6.43 -3.88
CA GLN A 268 32.70 5.96 -2.76
C GLN A 268 33.23 4.57 -2.37
N ILE A 269 33.75 4.46 -1.15
CA ILE A 269 34.41 3.23 -0.71
C ILE A 269 33.47 2.25 -0.02
N SER A 270 32.29 2.74 0.47
CA SER A 270 31.31 1.83 1.10
C SER A 270 29.88 2.33 0.96
N PRO A 271 28.94 1.45 0.61
CA PRO A 271 27.53 1.83 0.67
C PRO A 271 27.02 1.83 2.11
N LEU A 272 25.91 2.54 2.32
CA LEU A 272 25.25 2.71 3.63
C LEU A 272 24.74 1.42 4.29
N VAL A 273 25.07 0.27 3.76
CA VAL A 273 24.65 -1.04 4.27
C VAL A 273 25.88 -1.92 4.43
N GLY A 274 26.10 -2.42 5.59
CA GLY A 274 27.32 -3.03 6.12
C GLY A 274 28.13 -3.97 5.25
N GLU A 275 29.42 -3.85 5.35
CA GLU A 275 30.41 -4.72 4.69
C GLU A 275 30.74 -5.95 5.54
N MET A 276 30.87 -7.10 4.89
CA MET A 276 31.39 -8.30 5.49
C MET A 276 32.72 -8.68 4.88
N SER A 277 33.69 -8.96 5.75
CA SER A 277 35.06 -9.36 5.36
C SER A 277 35.01 -10.65 4.50
N GLY A 278 35.47 -10.54 3.27
CA GLY A 278 35.62 -11.67 2.36
C GLY A 278 34.41 -12.01 1.47
N ARG A 279 33.37 -11.16 1.45
CA ARG A 279 32.25 -11.31 0.52
C ARG A 279 31.90 -9.99 -0.14
N THR A 280 31.44 -10.07 -1.35
CA THR A 280 30.91 -8.93 -2.11
C THR A 280 29.82 -8.21 -1.35
N GLU A 281 29.89 -6.90 -1.40
CA GLU A 281 28.98 -5.93 -0.76
C GLU A 281 27.52 -6.37 -0.74
N GLY A 282 26.87 -6.14 0.41
CA GLY A 282 25.47 -6.50 0.61
C GLY A 282 24.54 -5.77 -0.37
N GLY A 283 24.31 -6.39 -1.51
CA GLY A 283 23.30 -5.95 -2.45
C GLY A 283 21.92 -6.35 -1.97
N ASN A 284 20.90 -5.56 -2.33
CA ASN A 284 19.52 -5.98 -2.20
C ASN A 284 19.34 -7.29 -2.99
N VAL A 285 19.19 -8.40 -2.29
CA VAL A 285 18.70 -9.62 -2.92
C VAL A 285 17.34 -9.28 -3.50
N GLU A 286 17.16 -9.39 -4.79
CA GLU A 286 15.87 -9.19 -5.43
C GLU A 286 14.85 -10.12 -4.78
N ARG A 287 13.99 -9.53 -3.96
CA ARG A 287 12.96 -10.26 -3.24
C ARG A 287 11.80 -10.49 -4.21
N ARG A 288 11.51 -11.76 -4.47
CA ARG A 288 10.36 -12.12 -5.31
C ARG A 288 9.08 -11.87 -4.53
N THR A 289 8.19 -11.12 -5.14
CA THR A 289 6.87 -10.84 -4.54
C THR A 289 5.93 -12.04 -4.73
N LEU A 290 4.91 -12.13 -3.91
CA LEU A 290 3.90 -13.20 -4.00
C LEU A 290 3.24 -13.24 -5.38
N THR A 291 3.12 -12.11 -6.05
CA THR A 291 2.56 -12.02 -7.41
C THR A 291 3.48 -12.66 -8.45
N GLU A 292 4.79 -12.68 -8.19
CA GLU A 292 5.80 -13.32 -9.07
C GLU A 292 5.95 -14.81 -8.78
N LEU A 293 5.39 -15.27 -7.67
CA LEU A 293 5.40 -16.68 -7.28
C LEU A 293 4.06 -17.31 -7.66
N ASN A 294 4.11 -18.47 -8.30
CA ASN A 294 2.88 -19.21 -8.64
C ASN A 294 2.26 -19.84 -7.39
N ALA A 295 3.09 -20.17 -6.40
CA ALA A 295 2.67 -20.66 -5.10
C ALA A 295 3.81 -20.40 -4.11
N LEU A 296 3.48 -19.91 -2.94
CA LEU A 296 4.42 -19.70 -1.83
C LEU A 296 4.10 -20.73 -0.74
N GLN A 297 5.08 -21.54 -0.39
CA GLN A 297 4.91 -22.42 0.77
C GLN A 297 5.08 -21.61 2.04
N LEU A 298 4.10 -21.70 2.94
CA LEU A 298 4.08 -20.98 4.22
C LEU A 298 4.82 -21.80 5.30
N THR A 299 5.18 -21.16 6.40
CA THR A 299 5.90 -21.78 7.51
C THR A 299 5.12 -22.92 8.18
N ASP A 300 3.78 -22.89 8.10
CA ASP A 300 2.89 -23.91 8.64
C ASP A 300 2.61 -25.07 7.65
N GLY A 301 3.25 -25.05 6.48
CA GLY A 301 3.13 -26.09 5.46
C GLY A 301 2.03 -25.86 4.43
N ARG A 302 1.15 -24.87 4.64
CA ARG A 302 0.13 -24.47 3.66
C ARG A 302 0.78 -23.72 2.49
N PHE A 303 0.00 -23.40 1.49
CA PHE A 303 0.46 -22.72 0.26
C PHE A 303 -0.42 -21.50 -0.02
N ALA A 304 0.20 -20.41 -0.45
CA ALA A 304 -0.49 -19.15 -0.75
C ALA A 304 -0.25 -18.72 -2.19
N ALA A 305 -1.26 -18.12 -2.82
CA ALA A 305 -1.13 -17.42 -4.11
C ALA A 305 -1.95 -16.14 -4.10
N SER A 306 -1.47 -15.15 -4.85
CA SER A 306 -2.16 -13.85 -4.97
C SER A 306 -3.04 -13.82 -6.20
N VAL A 307 -4.30 -13.38 -6.04
CA VAL A 307 -5.20 -13.10 -7.16
C VAL A 307 -5.71 -11.67 -7.08
N GLY A 308 -5.51 -10.89 -8.14
CA GLY A 308 -5.92 -9.48 -8.19
C GLY A 308 -7.32 -9.30 -8.79
N LEU A 309 -8.08 -8.37 -8.24
CA LEU A 309 -9.35 -7.95 -8.82
C LEU A 309 -9.09 -6.86 -9.86
N PRO A 310 -9.59 -7.01 -11.11
CA PRO A 310 -9.44 -5.95 -12.10
C PRO A 310 -9.95 -4.59 -11.57
N PHE A 311 -9.06 -3.62 -11.50
CA PHE A 311 -9.35 -2.27 -10.95
C PHE A 311 -9.89 -2.30 -9.51
N GLY A 312 -9.71 -3.41 -8.80
CA GLY A 312 -10.14 -3.59 -7.43
C GLY A 312 -11.63 -3.86 -7.23
N SER A 313 -12.36 -4.24 -8.27
CA SER A 313 -13.82 -4.33 -8.21
C SER A 313 -14.35 -5.54 -8.96
N THR A 314 -15.43 -6.13 -8.44
CA THR A 314 -16.15 -7.21 -9.12
C THR A 314 -17.62 -7.23 -8.64
N HIS A 315 -18.46 -7.97 -9.35
CA HIS A 315 -19.80 -8.28 -8.86
C HIS A 315 -19.73 -9.35 -7.77
N ALA A 316 -20.48 -9.13 -6.71
CA ALA A 316 -20.52 -10.05 -5.56
C ALA A 316 -20.89 -11.48 -5.98
N GLY A 317 -21.84 -11.63 -6.91
CA GLY A 317 -22.23 -12.95 -7.43
C GLY A 317 -21.11 -13.65 -8.19
N GLU A 318 -20.28 -12.89 -8.94
CA GLU A 318 -19.13 -13.46 -9.65
C GLU A 318 -18.08 -13.93 -8.67
N LEU A 319 -17.80 -13.13 -7.64
CA LEU A 319 -16.86 -13.50 -6.59
C LEU A 319 -17.36 -14.73 -5.81
N ALA A 320 -18.64 -14.77 -5.44
CA ALA A 320 -19.24 -15.92 -4.75
C ALA A 320 -19.13 -17.19 -5.61
N THR A 321 -19.44 -17.11 -6.91
CA THR A 321 -19.30 -18.25 -7.85
C THR A 321 -17.84 -18.75 -7.91
N PHE A 322 -16.89 -17.82 -7.95
CA PHE A 322 -15.46 -18.18 -7.91
C PHE A 322 -15.11 -18.91 -6.62
N LEU A 323 -15.58 -18.38 -5.47
CA LEU A 323 -15.31 -18.97 -4.15
C LEU A 323 -15.86 -20.38 -4.02
N ASP A 324 -17.08 -20.61 -4.54
CA ASP A 324 -17.72 -21.94 -4.56
C ASP A 324 -16.97 -22.96 -5.43
N ALA A 325 -16.21 -22.47 -6.41
CA ALA A 325 -15.52 -23.30 -7.38
C ALA A 325 -14.08 -23.69 -6.97
N ILE A 326 -13.59 -23.18 -5.83
CA ILE A 326 -12.21 -23.42 -5.38
C ILE A 326 -12.16 -24.13 -4.03
N GLU A 327 -11.09 -24.91 -3.84
CA GLU A 327 -10.78 -25.53 -2.55
C GLU A 327 -9.72 -24.66 -1.85
N THR A 328 -10.16 -23.85 -0.91
CA THR A 328 -9.25 -22.98 -0.14
C THR A 328 -9.64 -23.01 1.35
N ASN A 329 -8.65 -22.88 2.21
CA ASN A 329 -8.86 -22.88 3.66
C ASN A 329 -9.15 -21.48 4.20
N GLU A 330 -8.46 -20.48 3.61
CA GLU A 330 -8.48 -19.13 4.13
C GLU A 330 -8.25 -18.14 2.98
N ILE A 331 -8.87 -16.98 3.06
CA ILE A 331 -8.70 -15.90 2.07
C ILE A 331 -8.35 -14.62 2.82
N CYS A 332 -7.19 -14.04 2.50
CA CYS A 332 -6.78 -12.78 3.10
C CYS A 332 -7.02 -11.64 2.12
N LEU A 333 -7.50 -10.51 2.64
CA LEU A 333 -7.54 -9.25 1.89
C LEU A 333 -6.11 -8.72 1.81
N ALA A 334 -5.67 -8.30 0.63
CA ALA A 334 -4.28 -7.93 0.41
C ALA A 334 -4.13 -6.59 -0.30
N PRO A 335 -3.00 -5.91 -0.10
CA PRO A 335 -2.69 -4.70 -0.86
C PRO A 335 -2.74 -4.92 -2.38
N GLN A 336 -2.69 -3.83 -3.14
CA GLN A 336 -2.73 -3.85 -4.61
C GLN A 336 -4.02 -4.45 -5.16
N ARG A 337 -5.14 -4.30 -4.43
CA ARG A 337 -6.48 -4.74 -4.88
C ARG A 337 -6.54 -6.25 -5.09
N SER A 338 -5.94 -7.00 -4.18
CA SER A 338 -5.76 -8.45 -4.32
C SER A 338 -6.37 -9.23 -3.17
N LEU A 339 -6.61 -10.50 -3.42
CA LEU A 339 -6.89 -11.51 -2.41
C LEU A 339 -5.71 -12.48 -2.38
N ILE A 340 -5.43 -13.05 -1.23
CA ILE A 340 -4.49 -14.16 -1.10
C ILE A 340 -5.30 -15.40 -0.75
N LEU A 341 -5.18 -16.42 -1.56
CA LEU A 341 -5.81 -17.73 -1.35
C LEU A 341 -4.80 -18.61 -0.61
N ILE A 342 -5.20 -19.18 0.53
CA ILE A 342 -4.37 -20.08 1.32
C ILE A 342 -5.00 -21.47 1.28
N CYS A 343 -4.28 -22.43 0.74
CA CYS A 343 -4.74 -23.81 0.51
C CYS A 343 -3.83 -24.82 1.21
N GLY A 344 -4.38 -25.98 1.54
CA GLY A 344 -3.63 -27.04 2.23
C GLY A 344 -2.53 -27.68 1.41
N THR A 345 -2.62 -27.62 0.06
CA THR A 345 -1.63 -28.24 -0.83
C THR A 345 -1.28 -27.32 -1.98
N GLU A 346 -0.10 -27.53 -2.57
CA GLU A 346 0.33 -26.81 -3.77
C GLU A 346 -0.63 -27.04 -4.95
N ASN A 347 -1.11 -28.28 -5.09
CA ASN A 347 -2.05 -28.60 -6.18
C ASN A 347 -3.38 -27.83 -6.01
N ALA A 348 -3.88 -27.69 -4.79
CA ALA A 348 -5.11 -26.93 -4.53
C ALA A 348 -4.92 -25.44 -4.89
N VAL A 349 -3.78 -24.85 -4.53
CA VAL A 349 -3.52 -23.43 -4.85
C VAL A 349 -3.35 -23.22 -6.36
N ARG A 350 -2.74 -24.19 -7.08
CA ARG A 350 -2.62 -24.14 -8.54
C ARG A 350 -3.99 -24.26 -9.22
N ALA A 351 -4.83 -25.17 -8.74
CA ALA A 351 -6.21 -25.34 -9.26
C ALA A 351 -7.05 -24.08 -9.01
N ALA A 352 -6.94 -23.50 -7.83
CA ALA A 352 -7.63 -22.25 -7.48
C ALA A 352 -7.16 -21.09 -8.36
N SER A 353 -5.86 -21.01 -8.65
CA SER A 353 -5.29 -20.00 -9.54
C SER A 353 -5.81 -20.15 -10.97
N GLU A 354 -5.90 -21.38 -11.48
CA GLU A 354 -6.46 -21.63 -12.82
C GLU A 354 -7.95 -21.25 -12.87
N THR A 355 -8.70 -21.54 -11.82
CA THR A 355 -10.11 -21.12 -11.71
C THR A 355 -10.21 -19.58 -11.68
N ALA A 356 -9.32 -18.90 -10.94
CA ALA A 356 -9.23 -17.44 -10.90
C ALA A 356 -8.97 -16.86 -12.30
N ARG A 357 -8.04 -17.48 -13.05
CA ARG A 357 -7.73 -17.06 -14.43
C ARG A 357 -8.98 -17.14 -15.32
N ARG A 358 -9.71 -18.25 -15.23
CA ARG A 358 -10.97 -18.44 -16.00
C ARG A 358 -12.06 -17.46 -15.58
N ALA A 359 -12.07 -17.05 -14.32
CA ALA A 359 -12.98 -16.02 -13.80
C ALA A 359 -12.54 -14.59 -14.15
N GLY A 360 -11.44 -14.42 -14.90
CA GLY A 360 -10.96 -13.11 -15.33
C GLY A 360 -10.15 -12.33 -14.27
N LEU A 361 -9.79 -12.99 -13.17
CA LEU A 361 -8.96 -12.39 -12.13
C LEU A 361 -7.49 -12.29 -12.58
N ILE A 362 -6.72 -11.45 -11.94
CA ILE A 362 -5.34 -11.16 -12.33
C ILE A 362 -4.37 -12.05 -11.55
N LEU A 363 -3.52 -12.80 -12.26
CA LEU A 363 -2.52 -13.69 -11.66
C LEU A 363 -1.09 -13.19 -11.83
N TYR A 364 -0.78 -12.51 -12.93
CA TYR A 364 0.59 -12.23 -13.34
C TYR A 364 0.97 -10.79 -13.11
N PRO A 365 2.25 -10.52 -12.73
CA PRO A 365 2.71 -9.14 -12.55
C PRO A 365 2.61 -8.30 -13.83
N ALA A 366 2.82 -8.94 -14.98
CA ALA A 366 2.82 -8.28 -16.30
C ALA A 366 1.41 -8.00 -16.84
N ASP A 367 0.34 -8.36 -16.12
CA ASP A 367 -1.03 -8.10 -16.60
C ASP A 367 -1.25 -6.59 -16.72
N PRO A 368 -1.63 -6.09 -17.91
CA PRO A 368 -1.76 -4.64 -18.11
C PRO A 368 -2.80 -3.98 -17.19
N ARG A 369 -3.78 -4.74 -16.69
CA ARG A 369 -4.76 -4.21 -15.73
C ARG A 369 -4.13 -3.79 -14.39
N ARG A 370 -2.93 -4.28 -14.07
CA ARG A 370 -2.19 -3.88 -12.86
C ARG A 370 -1.59 -2.47 -12.99
N THR A 371 -1.20 -2.09 -14.20
CA THR A 371 -0.60 -0.77 -14.45
C THR A 371 -1.65 0.35 -14.53
N ILE A 372 -2.94 -0.02 -14.57
CA ILE A 372 -4.03 0.95 -14.68
C ILE A 372 -4.69 1.15 -13.30
N ALA A 373 -4.62 2.36 -12.79
CA ALA A 373 -5.39 2.76 -11.62
C ALA A 373 -6.68 3.44 -12.11
N ALA A 374 -7.84 2.90 -11.74
CA ALA A 374 -9.14 3.48 -12.09
C ALA A 374 -9.98 3.69 -10.84
N CYS A 375 -10.52 4.89 -10.67
CA CYS A 375 -11.47 5.16 -9.59
C CYS A 375 -12.86 4.60 -9.98
N PRO A 376 -13.85 4.62 -9.09
CA PRO A 376 -15.20 4.16 -9.49
C PRO A 376 -15.81 4.92 -10.68
N GLY A 377 -15.56 6.22 -10.80
CA GLY A 377 -16.10 7.01 -11.90
C GLY A 377 -17.61 7.11 -11.89
N ALA A 378 -18.20 7.57 -13.01
CA ALA A 378 -19.64 7.60 -13.19
C ALA A 378 -20.15 6.15 -13.47
N PRO A 379 -21.36 5.78 -13.03
CA PRO A 379 -22.27 6.57 -12.18
C PRO A 379 -22.00 6.42 -10.67
N ALA A 380 -21.05 5.59 -10.27
CA ALA A 380 -20.79 5.23 -8.87
C ALA A 380 -20.20 6.38 -8.03
N CYS A 381 -19.71 7.45 -8.68
CA CYS A 381 -19.16 8.62 -7.99
C CYS A 381 -19.87 9.88 -8.48
N ALA A 382 -20.45 10.65 -7.56
CA ALA A 382 -21.17 11.90 -7.89
C ALA A 382 -20.28 12.95 -8.57
N SER A 383 -18.95 12.89 -8.33
CA SER A 383 -17.98 13.78 -8.99
C SER A 383 -17.47 13.23 -10.32
N GLY A 384 -17.78 11.97 -10.64
CA GLY A 384 -17.30 11.33 -11.87
C GLY A 384 -18.04 11.83 -13.11
N ARG A 385 -17.28 12.12 -14.17
CA ARG A 385 -17.84 12.56 -15.46
C ARG A 385 -17.75 11.48 -16.53
N ILE A 386 -16.96 10.42 -16.28
CA ILE A 386 -16.78 9.32 -17.25
C ILE A 386 -16.86 7.97 -16.52
N ALA A 387 -17.19 6.92 -17.28
CA ALA A 387 -17.21 5.52 -16.82
C ALA A 387 -15.77 4.99 -16.82
N THR A 388 -15.00 5.30 -15.77
CA THR A 388 -13.56 5.06 -15.69
C THR A 388 -13.16 3.61 -15.87
N ARG A 389 -13.88 2.67 -15.24
CA ARG A 389 -13.54 1.23 -15.29
C ARG A 389 -13.81 0.62 -16.66
N ALA A 390 -14.86 1.09 -17.35
CA ALA A 390 -15.12 0.69 -18.73
C ALA A 390 -13.98 1.15 -19.65
N LEU A 391 -13.56 2.41 -19.51
CA LEU A 391 -12.42 2.95 -20.27
C LEU A 391 -11.13 2.22 -19.92
N ALA A 392 -10.88 1.96 -18.64
CA ALA A 392 -9.69 1.23 -18.17
C ALA A 392 -9.62 -0.19 -18.76
N ARG A 393 -10.78 -0.87 -18.85
CA ARG A 393 -10.84 -2.22 -19.45
C ARG A 393 -10.44 -2.18 -20.93
N ARG A 394 -11.00 -1.23 -21.67
CA ARG A 394 -10.68 -1.05 -23.09
C ARG A 394 -9.18 -0.73 -23.32
N LEU A 395 -8.59 0.09 -22.44
CA LEU A 395 -7.16 0.38 -22.48
C LEU A 395 -6.32 -0.89 -22.22
N ALA A 396 -6.72 -1.69 -21.23
CA ALA A 396 -5.99 -2.92 -20.90
C ALA A 396 -6.04 -3.93 -22.05
N GLU A 397 -7.18 -4.02 -22.77
CA GLU A 397 -7.35 -4.91 -23.93
C GLU A 397 -6.42 -4.57 -25.09
N ARG A 398 -5.99 -3.33 -25.20
CA ARG A 398 -5.03 -2.92 -26.23
C ARG A 398 -3.63 -3.44 -25.95
N GLY A 399 -3.20 -3.44 -24.72
CA GLY A 399 -1.91 -3.97 -24.28
C GLY A 399 -0.69 -3.07 -24.52
N ASP A 400 -0.82 -2.00 -25.30
CA ASP A 400 0.27 -1.09 -25.69
C ASP A 400 0.33 0.15 -24.76
N LEU A 401 0.38 -0.06 -23.45
CA LEU A 401 0.32 1.04 -22.49
C LEU A 401 1.71 1.61 -22.17
N PRO A 402 1.83 2.94 -22.00
CA PRO A 402 3.12 3.59 -21.75
C PRO A 402 3.61 3.47 -20.29
N GLY A 403 3.30 2.38 -19.61
CA GLY A 403 3.62 2.20 -18.19
C GLY A 403 2.42 2.53 -17.31
N SER A 404 2.60 3.37 -16.28
CA SER A 404 1.50 3.68 -15.34
C SER A 404 0.41 4.52 -15.99
N VAL A 405 -0.83 4.06 -15.88
CA VAL A 405 -2.02 4.75 -16.40
C VAL A 405 -2.98 5.06 -15.25
N HIS A 406 -3.49 6.28 -15.21
CA HIS A 406 -4.51 6.68 -14.25
C HIS A 406 -5.77 7.14 -14.97
N VAL A 407 -6.87 6.42 -14.80
CA VAL A 407 -8.18 6.81 -15.34
C VAL A 407 -9.02 7.39 -14.19
N SER A 408 -9.18 8.69 -14.18
CA SER A 408 -9.86 9.41 -13.10
C SER A 408 -11.20 9.97 -13.58
N GLY A 409 -12.24 9.79 -12.78
CA GLY A 409 -13.58 10.33 -13.08
C GLY A 409 -13.66 11.86 -12.98
N CYS A 410 -12.70 12.48 -12.32
CA CYS A 410 -12.63 13.95 -12.12
C CYS A 410 -11.22 14.36 -11.68
N ALA A 411 -10.97 15.66 -11.54
CA ALA A 411 -9.67 16.22 -11.16
C ALA A 411 -9.15 15.83 -9.78
N LYS A 412 -9.95 15.15 -8.92
CA LYS A 412 -9.52 14.76 -7.57
C LYS A 412 -8.43 13.68 -7.54
N GLY A 413 -8.34 12.84 -8.57
CA GLY A 413 -7.29 11.82 -8.68
C GLY A 413 -7.27 10.75 -7.60
N CYS A 414 -8.43 10.34 -7.10
CA CYS A 414 -8.55 9.50 -5.89
C CYS A 414 -7.89 8.13 -6.00
N ALA A 415 -7.83 7.54 -7.20
CA ALA A 415 -7.27 6.19 -7.38
C ALA A 415 -5.74 6.19 -7.44
N HIS A 416 -5.14 7.31 -7.82
CA HIS A 416 -3.68 7.41 -7.95
C HIS A 416 -3.26 8.88 -7.74
N PRO A 417 -2.95 9.27 -6.51
CA PRO A 417 -2.61 10.68 -6.22
C PRO A 417 -1.21 11.09 -6.67
N SER A 418 -0.36 10.13 -7.05
CA SER A 418 0.99 10.39 -7.58
C SER A 418 0.92 10.67 -9.09
N PRO A 419 1.97 11.25 -9.69
CA PRO A 419 2.03 11.37 -11.15
C PRO A 419 1.98 10.00 -11.84
N ALA A 420 1.37 9.93 -13.01
CA ALA A 420 1.37 8.74 -13.87
C ALA A 420 1.80 9.15 -15.28
N ARG A 421 2.34 8.19 -16.03
CA ARG A 421 2.79 8.42 -17.41
C ARG A 421 1.64 8.89 -18.30
N LEU A 422 0.45 8.36 -18.07
CA LEU A 422 -0.76 8.74 -18.79
C LEU A 422 -1.90 8.91 -17.79
N VAL A 423 -2.53 10.07 -17.80
CA VAL A 423 -3.70 10.33 -16.96
C VAL A 423 -4.86 10.74 -17.84
N LEU A 424 -5.98 10.02 -17.73
CA LEU A 424 -7.23 10.35 -18.43
C LEU A 424 -8.23 10.81 -17.39
N VAL A 425 -8.75 12.01 -17.57
CA VAL A 425 -9.58 12.67 -16.55
C VAL A 425 -10.95 13.03 -17.13
N GLY A 426 -12.01 12.61 -16.48
CA GLY A 426 -13.36 13.03 -16.82
C GLY A 426 -13.61 14.50 -16.49
N THR A 427 -14.06 15.25 -17.48
CA THR A 427 -14.42 16.68 -17.37
C THR A 427 -15.81 16.90 -17.98
N ASP A 428 -16.37 18.08 -17.79
CA ASP A 428 -17.66 18.45 -18.42
C ASP A 428 -17.51 18.58 -19.96
N ALA A 429 -16.27 18.76 -20.46
CA ALA A 429 -15.98 18.85 -21.91
C ALA A 429 -15.58 17.50 -22.53
N GLY A 430 -15.53 16.41 -21.73
CA GLY A 430 -15.15 15.09 -22.20
C GLY A 430 -14.01 14.47 -21.42
N VAL A 431 -13.06 13.83 -22.11
CA VAL A 431 -11.92 13.14 -21.49
C VAL A 431 -10.65 13.98 -21.72
N ALA A 432 -10.11 14.53 -20.65
CA ALA A 432 -8.87 15.28 -20.67
C ALA A 432 -7.68 14.32 -20.56
N LEU A 433 -6.60 14.60 -21.28
CA LEU A 433 -5.35 13.84 -21.27
C LEU A 433 -4.25 14.68 -20.65
N VAL A 434 -3.54 14.09 -19.68
CA VAL A 434 -2.35 14.66 -19.03
C VAL A 434 -1.24 13.61 -19.11
N ARG A 435 -0.02 14.03 -19.49
CA ARG A 435 1.16 13.15 -19.51
C ARG A 435 2.08 13.47 -18.34
N ASP A 436 2.71 12.44 -17.79
CA ASP A 436 3.69 12.54 -16.71
C ASP A 436 3.24 13.45 -15.55
N GLY A 437 1.94 13.38 -15.23
CA GLY A 437 1.30 14.31 -14.30
C GLY A 437 0.20 13.68 -13.47
N ARG A 438 -0.65 14.54 -12.91
CA ARG A 438 -1.76 14.16 -12.01
C ARG A 438 -3.10 14.56 -12.62
N ALA A 439 -4.18 14.00 -12.08
CA ALA A 439 -5.54 14.29 -12.56
C ALA A 439 -5.96 15.76 -12.40
N GLY A 440 -5.31 16.53 -11.54
CA GLY A 440 -5.59 17.96 -11.34
C GLY A 440 -4.73 18.90 -12.19
N ASP A 441 -3.79 18.38 -12.95
CA ASP A 441 -2.87 19.19 -13.76
C ASP A 441 -3.55 19.63 -15.05
N SER A 442 -2.97 20.65 -15.71
CA SER A 442 -3.50 21.19 -16.98
C SER A 442 -3.43 20.12 -18.07
N PRO A 443 -4.51 19.87 -18.79
CA PRO A 443 -4.49 18.86 -19.84
C PRO A 443 -3.78 19.33 -21.10
N GLU A 444 -3.11 18.43 -21.79
CA GLU A 444 -2.54 18.65 -23.10
C GLU A 444 -3.62 18.65 -24.20
N MET A 445 -4.67 17.86 -23.99
CA MET A 445 -5.73 17.66 -24.97
C MET A 445 -7.03 17.25 -24.27
N ILE A 446 -8.14 17.57 -24.87
CA ILE A 446 -9.46 17.12 -24.41
C ILE A 446 -10.17 16.43 -25.58
N PHE A 447 -10.60 15.21 -25.38
CA PHE A 447 -11.41 14.44 -26.34
C PHE A 447 -12.88 14.57 -25.98
N PRO A 448 -13.78 14.66 -26.96
CA PRO A 448 -15.20 14.84 -26.63
C PRO A 448 -15.79 13.68 -25.82
N ASP A 449 -15.26 12.48 -25.98
CA ASP A 449 -15.73 11.29 -25.23
C ASP A 449 -14.62 10.23 -25.15
N ALA A 450 -14.96 9.09 -24.56
CA ALA A 450 -14.06 7.96 -24.36
C ALA A 450 -13.75 7.19 -25.67
N ASP A 451 -14.63 7.25 -26.63
CA ASP A 451 -14.43 6.61 -27.95
C ASP A 451 -13.36 7.35 -28.76
N UNK A 452 -13.48 8.42 -28.69
CA UNK A 452 -12.48 9.29 -29.31
C UNK A 452 -11.15 9.22 -28.60
N UNK A 453 -11.24 8.90 -27.30
CA UNK A 453 -10.02 8.74 -26.58
C UNK A 453 -9.34 7.41 -26.93
N UNK A 454 -10.05 6.38 -27.12
CA UNK A 454 -9.54 5.07 -27.46
C UNK A 454 -9.13 4.94 -28.92
N UNK A 455 -9.65 5.92 -29.79
CA UNK A 455 -9.22 5.94 -31.12
C UNK A 455 -8.03 6.84 -31.38
N UNK A 456 -7.92 7.87 -30.72
CA UNK A 456 -6.84 8.85 -30.80
C UNK A 456 -5.69 8.46 -29.86
N UNK A 457 -5.88 7.67 -28.93
CA UNK A 457 -4.88 7.25 -28.02
C UNK A 457 -3.69 6.50 -28.68
N UNK A 458 -3.84 6.10 -29.83
CA UNK A 458 -2.83 5.54 -30.66
C UNK A 458 -1.76 6.55 -31.05
N UNK A 459 -2.15 7.55 -31.27
CA UNK A 459 -1.35 8.65 -31.59
C UNK A 459 -0.78 9.33 -30.40
N UNK A 460 -1.27 9.17 -29.50
CA UNK A 460 -0.94 9.71 -28.27
C UNK A 460 -0.02 8.82 -27.43
N UNK A 461 0.10 7.75 -27.86
CA UNK A 461 1.03 6.79 -27.24
C UNK A 461 2.40 6.64 -27.94
N GLU A 462 2.65 7.31 -28.99
CA GLU A 462 3.97 7.38 -29.65
C GLU A 462 4.83 8.39 -28.89
N PRO A 463 6.10 8.06 -28.59
CA PRO A 463 6.99 9.03 -27.97
C PRO A 463 7.26 10.20 -28.94
N ALA A 464 7.24 11.39 -28.41
CA ALA A 464 7.75 12.53 -29.17
C ALA A 464 9.25 12.31 -29.41
N GLU A 465 9.69 12.27 -30.67
CA GLU A 465 11.10 12.10 -31.07
C GLU A 465 11.96 13.25 -30.54
#